data_5ba4c5676e39f97eee8eac5316cfdb35
#
_entry.id   5ba4c5676e39f97eee8eac5316cfdb35
#
_cell.length_a   1.000
_cell.length_b   1.000
_cell.length_c   1.000
_cell.angle_alpha   90.00
_cell.angle_beta   90.00
_cell.angle_gamma   90.00
#
_symmetry.space_group_name_H-M   'P 1'
#
loop_
_entity.id
_entity.type
_entity.pdbx_description
1 polymer ?
#
loop_
_entity_poly.entity_id
_entity_poly.type
_entity_poly.pdbx_seq_one_letter_code
_entity_poly.pdbx_strand_id
1 'polypeptide(L)'
;GTLNTKKAKGKICGKQAKYQKNGLYYCKQHAKKTEFKIPSSTCGISFLKKLKKMKIAELYIQADKHALNYKKPIKKDELLSLFEKHYKEDFMEPIEKIRAEDMSLPSISRNMTKAFDNLFKDDEFDHVIIENQVSPLANRMKTIQGMVTQYFVMKNVPNIEYISSSNKLKNFLEKKKTTYSERKQLSIEVTTKQLNDKPELTPWIDFFKTHKKKDDLADSFLQGLWFLEKDG
;
A
#
# COMPACT_ATOMS: atom_id res chain seq x y z
N GLY A 1 14.43 -2.88 -13.49
CA GLY A 1 15.87 -2.66 -13.68
C GLY A 1 16.69 -3.77 -13.06
N THR A 2 17.79 -4.13 -13.67
CA THR A 2 18.71 -5.16 -13.18
C THR A 2 19.81 -4.53 -12.31
N LEU A 3 20.33 -5.30 -11.36
CA LEU A 3 21.45 -4.88 -10.51
C LEU A 3 22.77 -5.01 -11.30
N ASN A 4 23.64 -4.01 -11.17
CA ASN A 4 24.93 -3.98 -11.87
C ASN A 4 26.12 -3.98 -10.89
N THR A 5 26.03 -4.79 -9.82
CA THR A 5 27.11 -5.00 -8.84
C THR A 5 27.79 -6.33 -9.10
N LYS A 6 29.09 -6.46 -8.78
CA LYS A 6 29.86 -7.71 -9.01
C LYS A 6 29.17 -8.97 -8.45
N LYS A 7 28.44 -8.87 -7.31
CA LYS A 7 27.73 -9.99 -6.66
C LYS A 7 26.30 -10.25 -7.18
N ALA A 8 25.70 -9.33 -7.96
CA ALA A 8 24.29 -9.39 -8.33
C ALA A 8 24.02 -8.92 -9.78
N LYS A 9 25.03 -9.03 -10.66
CA LYS A 9 24.89 -8.65 -12.07
C LYS A 9 23.78 -9.46 -12.73
N GLY A 10 22.84 -8.77 -13.39
CA GLY A 10 21.71 -9.41 -14.08
C GLY A 10 20.49 -9.76 -13.21
N LYS A 11 20.59 -9.72 -11.88
CA LYS A 11 19.41 -9.96 -11.00
C LYS A 11 18.45 -8.78 -11.04
N ILE A 12 17.14 -9.08 -10.97
CA ILE A 12 16.11 -8.06 -10.87
C ILE A 12 16.27 -7.31 -9.54
N CYS A 13 16.14 -5.97 -9.60
CA CYS A 13 16.37 -5.09 -8.46
C CYS A 13 15.41 -5.32 -7.27
N GLY A 14 14.20 -5.87 -7.49
CA GLY A 14 13.17 -6.10 -6.46
C GLY A 14 12.59 -4.85 -5.80
N LYS A 15 13.16 -3.65 -6.02
CA LYS A 15 12.66 -2.41 -5.43
C LYS A 15 11.46 -1.88 -6.20
N GLN A 16 10.45 -1.38 -5.47
CA GLN A 16 9.26 -0.77 -6.06
C GLN A 16 9.61 0.31 -7.06
N ALA A 17 9.02 0.25 -8.25
CA ALA A 17 9.13 1.29 -9.26
C ALA A 17 8.44 2.58 -8.78
N LYS A 18 9.07 3.73 -9.05
CA LYS A 18 8.54 5.07 -8.72
C LYS A 18 8.37 5.95 -9.94
N TYR A 19 9.00 5.58 -11.03
CA TYR A 19 9.00 6.33 -12.28
C TYR A 19 8.84 5.38 -13.46
N GLN A 20 8.25 5.90 -14.54
CA GLN A 20 8.19 5.24 -15.83
C GLN A 20 8.72 6.16 -16.94
N LYS A 21 9.22 5.56 -18.01
CA LYS A 21 9.61 6.23 -19.25
C LYS A 21 9.61 5.22 -20.39
N ASN A 22 8.96 5.56 -21.50
CA ASN A 22 8.89 4.72 -22.71
C ASN A 22 8.48 3.26 -22.41
N GLY A 23 7.48 3.05 -21.55
CA GLY A 23 7.01 1.73 -21.16
C GLY A 23 7.91 0.97 -20.16
N LEU A 24 9.05 1.54 -19.76
CA LEU A 24 9.97 0.94 -18.79
C LEU A 24 9.78 1.54 -17.40
N TYR A 25 9.91 0.70 -16.38
CA TYR A 25 9.67 1.05 -14.99
C TYR A 25 10.98 1.13 -14.20
N TYR A 26 11.13 2.18 -13.39
CA TYR A 26 12.37 2.48 -12.67
C TYR A 26 12.12 2.72 -11.18
N CYS A 27 12.91 2.07 -10.31
CA CYS A 27 13.02 2.51 -8.91
C CYS A 27 13.86 3.79 -8.83
N LYS A 28 13.78 4.51 -7.69
CA LYS A 28 14.50 5.79 -7.50
C LYS A 28 16.00 5.73 -7.81
N GLN A 29 16.65 4.59 -7.50
CA GLN A 29 18.09 4.44 -7.76
C GLN A 29 18.42 4.21 -9.23
N HIS A 30 17.60 3.40 -9.95
CA HIS A 30 17.78 3.17 -11.37
C HIS A 30 17.35 4.37 -12.22
N ALA A 31 16.34 5.12 -11.80
CA ALA A 31 15.95 6.37 -12.44
C ALA A 31 17.11 7.39 -12.51
N LYS A 32 17.89 7.52 -11.42
CA LYS A 32 19.06 8.41 -11.36
C LYS A 32 20.22 8.03 -12.30
N LYS A 33 20.20 6.82 -12.85
CA LYS A 33 21.26 6.30 -13.74
C LYS A 33 20.91 6.41 -15.21
N THR A 34 19.75 6.97 -15.53
CA THR A 34 19.31 7.22 -16.89
C THR A 34 19.65 8.66 -17.31
N GLU A 35 19.54 8.95 -18.58
CA GLU A 35 19.65 10.29 -19.16
C GLU A 35 18.48 11.21 -18.80
N PHE A 36 17.33 10.63 -18.40
CA PHE A 36 16.12 11.39 -18.11
C PHE A 36 16.17 12.07 -16.75
N LYS A 37 15.67 13.30 -16.71
CA LYS A 37 15.56 14.10 -15.50
C LYS A 37 14.46 13.57 -14.58
N ILE A 38 14.71 13.58 -13.28
CA ILE A 38 13.69 13.18 -12.28
C ILE A 38 12.77 14.37 -12.01
N PRO A 39 11.44 14.21 -12.10
CA PRO A 39 10.50 15.30 -11.82
C PRO A 39 10.53 15.71 -10.35
N SER A 40 10.25 16.99 -10.11
CA SER A 40 10.17 17.60 -8.78
C SER A 40 8.88 18.43 -8.62
N SER A 41 8.73 19.08 -7.49
CA SER A 41 7.61 20.01 -7.26
C SER A 41 7.63 21.26 -8.16
N THR A 42 8.75 21.51 -8.86
CA THR A 42 8.97 22.67 -9.71
C THR A 42 9.26 22.33 -11.18
N CYS A 43 9.29 21.05 -11.53
CA CYS A 43 9.52 20.62 -12.92
C CYS A 43 8.93 19.21 -13.18
N GLY A 44 8.70 18.90 -14.47
CA GLY A 44 8.12 17.64 -14.93
C GLY A 44 6.61 17.72 -15.13
N ILE A 45 6.03 16.61 -15.63
CA ILE A 45 4.60 16.55 -16.05
C ILE A 45 3.65 16.98 -14.95
N SER A 46 3.88 16.61 -13.69
CA SER A 46 3.03 16.99 -12.56
C SER A 46 3.01 18.50 -12.32
N PHE A 47 4.06 19.22 -12.71
CA PHE A 47 4.14 20.67 -12.57
C PHE A 47 3.30 21.43 -13.61
N LEU A 48 2.93 20.80 -14.74
CA LEU A 48 2.05 21.40 -15.74
C LEU A 48 0.72 21.90 -15.17
N LYS A 49 0.15 21.20 -14.18
CA LYS A 49 -1.07 21.65 -13.49
C LYS A 49 -0.91 23.02 -12.81
N LYS A 50 0.30 23.33 -12.33
CA LYS A 50 0.62 24.64 -11.75
C LYS A 50 0.87 25.68 -12.84
N LEU A 51 1.62 25.32 -13.89
CA LEU A 51 1.88 26.22 -15.03
C LEU A 51 0.59 26.70 -15.68
N LYS A 52 -0.43 25.85 -15.85
CA LYS A 52 -1.74 26.22 -16.39
C LYS A 52 -2.44 27.35 -15.61
N LYS A 53 -2.14 27.50 -14.31
CA LYS A 53 -2.71 28.52 -13.43
C LYS A 53 -1.90 29.83 -13.43
N MET A 54 -0.69 29.85 -13.97
CA MET A 54 0.20 30.99 -13.99
C MET A 54 -0.21 32.01 -15.07
N LYS A 55 0.11 33.30 -14.85
CA LYS A 55 0.00 34.34 -15.86
C LYS A 55 1.10 34.18 -16.91
N ILE A 56 0.90 34.76 -18.12
CA ILE A 56 1.84 34.63 -19.23
C ILE A 56 3.25 35.13 -18.88
N ALA A 57 3.34 36.22 -18.12
CA ALA A 57 4.63 36.78 -17.67
C ALA A 57 5.41 35.80 -16.78
N GLU A 58 4.72 35.10 -15.90
CA GLU A 58 5.33 34.05 -15.05
C GLU A 58 5.76 32.83 -15.86
N LEU A 59 4.97 32.46 -16.89
CA LEU A 59 5.33 31.39 -17.80
C LEU A 59 6.59 31.69 -18.60
N TYR A 60 6.81 32.95 -19.02
CA TYR A 60 8.06 33.35 -19.66
C TYR A 60 9.27 33.14 -18.75
N ILE A 61 9.18 33.53 -17.49
CA ILE A 61 10.24 33.27 -16.50
C ILE A 61 10.53 31.80 -16.34
N GLN A 62 9.49 30.96 -16.30
CA GLN A 62 9.66 29.51 -16.21
C GLN A 62 10.25 28.92 -17.51
N ALA A 63 9.84 29.42 -18.68
CA ALA A 63 10.36 28.98 -19.97
C ALA A 63 11.86 29.29 -20.11
N ASP A 64 12.26 30.50 -19.72
CA ASP A 64 13.66 30.91 -19.70
C ASP A 64 14.49 30.05 -18.73
N LYS A 65 13.95 29.76 -17.52
CA LYS A 65 14.58 28.86 -16.54
C LYS A 65 14.78 27.42 -17.05
N HIS A 66 13.86 26.94 -17.88
CA HIS A 66 13.94 25.62 -18.49
C HIS A 66 14.65 25.61 -19.85
N ALA A 67 15.20 26.74 -20.27
CA ALA A 67 15.87 26.92 -21.56
C ALA A 67 15.01 26.46 -22.76
N LEU A 68 13.70 26.74 -22.70
CA LEU A 68 12.81 26.44 -23.82
C LEU A 68 13.07 27.40 -24.97
N ASN A 69 13.14 26.85 -26.19
CA ASN A 69 13.28 27.65 -27.39
C ASN A 69 11.91 28.18 -27.84
N TYR A 70 11.67 29.48 -27.72
CA TYR A 70 10.43 30.17 -28.15
C TYR A 70 10.70 31.62 -28.54
N LYS A 71 9.78 32.20 -29.31
CA LYS A 71 9.84 33.62 -29.70
C LYS A 71 8.67 34.40 -29.07
N LYS A 72 8.94 35.58 -28.56
CA LYS A 72 7.92 36.52 -28.05
C LYS A 72 7.42 37.41 -29.20
N PRO A 73 6.08 37.73 -29.24
CA PRO A 73 5.03 37.21 -28.35
C PRO A 73 4.60 35.80 -28.74
N ILE A 74 4.20 34.98 -27.76
CA ILE A 74 3.63 33.63 -27.97
C ILE A 74 2.35 33.52 -27.16
N LYS A 75 1.35 32.78 -27.67
CA LYS A 75 0.12 32.49 -26.93
C LYS A 75 0.37 31.55 -25.77
N LYS A 76 -0.43 31.71 -24.68
CA LYS A 76 -0.28 30.91 -23.46
C LYS A 76 -0.36 29.42 -23.75
N ASP A 77 -1.31 28.97 -24.57
CA ASP A 77 -1.53 27.56 -24.86
C ASP A 77 -0.38 26.96 -25.69
N GLU A 78 0.19 27.73 -26.60
CA GLU A 78 1.37 27.33 -27.37
C GLU A 78 2.60 27.15 -26.46
N LEU A 79 2.79 28.10 -25.51
CA LEU A 79 3.89 27.99 -24.55
C LEU A 79 3.70 26.82 -23.59
N LEU A 80 2.48 26.54 -23.15
CA LEU A 80 2.15 25.36 -22.34
C LEU A 80 2.40 24.04 -23.10
N SER A 81 2.13 24.03 -24.42
CA SER A 81 2.41 22.86 -25.28
C SER A 81 3.91 22.61 -25.40
N LEU A 82 4.74 23.66 -25.45
CA LEU A 82 6.21 23.53 -25.45
C LEU A 82 6.70 22.93 -24.11
N PHE A 83 6.15 23.38 -22.96
CA PHE A 83 6.44 22.77 -21.68
C PHE A 83 6.04 21.31 -21.63
N GLU A 84 4.87 20.97 -22.13
CA GLU A 84 4.38 19.59 -22.14
C GLU A 84 5.30 18.68 -22.98
N LYS A 85 5.69 19.13 -24.16
CA LYS A 85 6.63 18.42 -25.03
C LYS A 85 7.97 18.22 -24.33
N HIS A 86 8.58 19.28 -23.81
CA HIS A 86 9.84 19.23 -23.07
C HIS A 86 9.79 18.26 -21.88
N TYR A 87 8.70 18.31 -21.06
CA TYR A 87 8.58 17.41 -19.93
C TYR A 87 8.34 15.96 -20.34
N LYS A 88 7.62 15.72 -21.45
CA LYS A 88 7.45 14.38 -22.00
C LYS A 88 8.72 13.80 -22.60
N GLU A 89 9.60 14.62 -23.18
CA GLU A 89 10.85 14.17 -23.79
C GLU A 89 11.95 13.97 -22.75
N ASP A 90 12.20 14.95 -21.89
CA ASP A 90 13.37 15.01 -21.02
C ASP A 90 13.16 14.40 -19.63
N PHE A 91 11.91 14.31 -19.16
CA PHE A 91 11.65 13.90 -17.79
C PHE A 91 11.01 12.51 -17.70
N MET A 92 11.30 11.84 -16.59
CA MET A 92 10.55 10.67 -16.19
C MET A 92 9.15 11.03 -15.73
N GLU A 93 8.21 10.12 -15.92
CA GLU A 93 6.85 10.23 -15.40
C GLU A 93 6.78 9.57 -14.02
N PRO A 94 6.27 10.26 -12.99
CA PRO A 94 6.04 9.64 -11.71
C PRO A 94 4.91 8.60 -11.83
N ILE A 95 5.10 7.44 -11.24
CA ILE A 95 4.02 6.45 -11.11
C ILE A 95 3.14 6.92 -9.96
N GLU A 96 1.90 7.26 -10.27
CA GLU A 96 0.90 7.59 -9.25
C GLU A 96 0.61 6.34 -8.41
N LYS A 97 0.71 6.48 -7.10
CA LYS A 97 0.27 5.44 -6.18
C LYS A 97 -1.24 5.49 -6.08
N ILE A 98 -1.89 4.50 -6.63
CA ILE A 98 -3.31 4.29 -6.37
C ILE A 98 -3.45 3.90 -4.89
N ARG A 99 -4.16 4.72 -4.11
CA ARG A 99 -4.48 4.39 -2.73
C ARG A 99 -5.63 3.39 -2.70
N ALA A 100 -5.71 2.59 -1.64
CA ALA A 100 -6.81 1.64 -1.48
C ALA A 100 -8.18 2.34 -1.48
N GLU A 101 -8.24 3.57 -0.96
CA GLU A 101 -9.46 4.42 -0.96
C GLU A 101 -9.93 4.83 -2.36
N ASP A 102 -8.98 4.96 -3.32
CA ASP A 102 -9.26 5.38 -4.69
C ASP A 102 -9.61 4.19 -5.62
N MET A 103 -9.39 2.96 -5.15
CA MET A 103 -9.70 1.76 -5.93
C MET A 103 -11.20 1.47 -5.92
N SER A 104 -11.75 1.06 -7.07
CA SER A 104 -13.13 0.57 -7.14
C SER A 104 -13.30 -0.74 -6.35
N LEU A 105 -14.47 -0.93 -5.75
CA LEU A 105 -14.79 -2.18 -5.01
C LEU A 105 -14.62 -3.44 -5.89
N PRO A 106 -15.05 -3.46 -7.17
CA PRO A 106 -14.77 -4.61 -8.04
C PRO A 106 -13.27 -4.89 -8.24
N SER A 107 -12.42 -3.83 -8.31
CA SER A 107 -10.97 -4.01 -8.42
C SER A 107 -10.38 -4.57 -7.13
N ILE A 108 -10.85 -4.11 -5.97
CA ILE A 108 -10.46 -4.68 -4.68
C ILE A 108 -10.86 -6.15 -4.61
N SER A 109 -12.11 -6.50 -4.96
CA SER A 109 -12.60 -7.87 -4.94
C SER A 109 -11.74 -8.79 -5.81
N ARG A 110 -11.47 -8.42 -7.07
CA ARG A 110 -10.62 -9.21 -7.98
C ARG A 110 -9.21 -9.42 -7.44
N ASN A 111 -8.60 -8.36 -6.88
CA ASN A 111 -7.26 -8.45 -6.32
C ASN A 111 -7.23 -9.31 -5.05
N MET A 112 -8.25 -9.18 -4.21
CA MET A 112 -8.42 -10.00 -3.00
C MET A 112 -8.57 -11.49 -3.35
N THR A 113 -9.47 -11.82 -4.28
CA THR A 113 -9.66 -13.20 -4.75
C THR A 113 -8.34 -13.80 -5.24
N LYS A 114 -7.62 -13.09 -6.12
CA LYS A 114 -6.32 -13.55 -6.61
C LYS A 114 -5.29 -13.74 -5.49
N ALA A 115 -5.26 -12.84 -4.52
CA ALA A 115 -4.35 -12.93 -3.39
C ALA A 115 -4.69 -14.12 -2.49
N PHE A 116 -5.96 -14.33 -2.21
CA PHE A 116 -6.44 -15.44 -1.39
C PHE A 116 -6.29 -16.81 -2.09
N ASP A 117 -6.56 -16.90 -3.39
CA ASP A 117 -6.33 -18.12 -4.17
C ASP A 117 -4.84 -18.53 -4.17
N ASN A 118 -3.92 -17.55 -4.17
CA ASN A 118 -2.49 -17.83 -4.08
C ASN A 118 -2.05 -18.17 -2.65
N LEU A 119 -2.60 -17.48 -1.65
CA LEU A 119 -2.21 -17.60 -0.25
C LEU A 119 -2.73 -18.92 0.35
N PHE A 120 -3.98 -19.28 0.03
CA PHE A 120 -4.71 -20.38 0.60
C PHE A 120 -4.89 -21.54 -0.39
N LYS A 121 -3.96 -21.68 -1.34
CA LYS A 121 -4.07 -22.63 -2.44
C LYS A 121 -4.25 -24.08 -1.97
N ASP A 122 -3.54 -24.44 -0.92
CA ASP A 122 -3.43 -25.79 -0.40
C ASP A 122 -4.02 -25.91 1.03
N ASP A 123 -4.73 -24.86 1.49
CA ASP A 123 -5.31 -24.80 2.84
C ASP A 123 -6.79 -25.19 2.80
N GLU A 124 -7.20 -26.00 3.78
CA GLU A 124 -8.59 -26.30 4.12
C GLU A 124 -8.93 -25.63 5.45
N PHE A 125 -10.15 -25.12 5.58
CA PHE A 125 -10.59 -24.38 6.76
C PHE A 125 -11.87 -24.97 7.32
N ASP A 126 -11.86 -25.33 8.61
CA ASP A 126 -13.06 -25.70 9.35
C ASP A 126 -13.80 -24.47 9.85
N HIS A 127 -13.04 -23.40 10.23
CA HIS A 127 -13.57 -22.15 10.72
C HIS A 127 -12.83 -20.96 10.14
N VAL A 128 -13.59 -19.92 9.79
CA VAL A 128 -13.06 -18.60 9.44
C VAL A 128 -13.70 -17.55 10.34
N ILE A 129 -12.86 -16.83 11.07
CA ILE A 129 -13.31 -15.70 11.89
C ILE A 129 -12.96 -14.40 11.21
N ILE A 130 -13.90 -13.47 11.19
CA ILE A 130 -13.76 -12.16 10.52
C ILE A 130 -14.11 -11.07 11.53
N GLU A 131 -13.24 -10.06 11.65
CA GLU A 131 -13.53 -8.91 12.51
C GLU A 131 -14.78 -8.16 12.05
N ASN A 132 -15.76 -7.99 12.93
CA ASN A 132 -17.01 -7.33 12.62
C ASN A 132 -16.82 -5.80 12.50
N GLN A 133 -17.19 -5.25 11.37
CA GLN A 133 -17.14 -3.81 11.08
C GLN A 133 -18.45 -3.13 11.51
N VAL A 134 -18.49 -2.60 12.73
CA VAL A 134 -19.72 -2.07 13.35
C VAL A 134 -20.00 -0.58 13.09
N SER A 135 -19.04 0.19 12.61
CA SER A 135 -19.21 1.63 12.43
C SER A 135 -20.14 1.96 11.26
N PRO A 136 -21.15 2.84 11.44
CA PRO A 136 -21.97 3.35 10.34
C PRO A 136 -21.17 4.04 9.23
N LEU A 137 -20.03 4.65 9.57
CA LEU A 137 -19.13 5.31 8.63
C LEU A 137 -18.22 4.33 7.85
N ALA A 138 -18.21 3.07 8.26
CA ALA A 138 -17.37 2.04 7.66
C ALA A 138 -18.03 1.27 6.50
N ASN A 139 -18.95 1.88 5.75
CA ASN A 139 -19.69 1.22 4.66
C ASN A 139 -18.76 0.48 3.68
N ARG A 140 -17.63 1.09 3.31
CA ARG A 140 -16.64 0.46 2.45
C ARG A 140 -16.01 -0.78 3.10
N MET A 141 -15.68 -0.71 4.39
CA MET A 141 -15.11 -1.84 5.13
C MET A 141 -16.13 -2.96 5.34
N LYS A 142 -17.41 -2.63 5.58
CA LYS A 142 -18.50 -3.63 5.62
C LYS A 142 -18.66 -4.34 4.28
N THR A 143 -18.58 -3.61 3.17
CA THR A 143 -18.62 -4.23 1.84
C THR A 143 -17.43 -5.17 1.63
N ILE A 144 -16.22 -4.78 2.03
CA ILE A 144 -15.03 -5.65 1.97
C ILE A 144 -15.20 -6.86 2.87
N GLN A 145 -15.71 -6.71 4.08
CA GLN A 145 -16.06 -7.79 4.99
C GLN A 145 -17.01 -8.80 4.31
N GLY A 146 -18.08 -8.32 3.66
CA GLY A 146 -19.01 -9.15 2.89
C GLY A 146 -18.32 -9.87 1.72
N MET A 147 -17.39 -9.22 1.01
CA MET A 147 -16.61 -9.84 -0.06
C MET A 147 -15.70 -10.96 0.48
N VAL A 148 -15.05 -10.76 1.64
CA VAL A 148 -14.25 -11.78 2.30
C VAL A 148 -15.12 -12.97 2.69
N THR A 149 -16.27 -12.72 3.32
CA THR A 149 -17.25 -13.75 3.68
C THR A 149 -17.68 -14.55 2.47
N GLN A 150 -18.09 -13.87 1.38
CA GLN A 150 -18.53 -14.53 0.15
C GLN A 150 -17.44 -15.39 -0.47
N TYR A 151 -16.17 -14.95 -0.40
CA TYR A 151 -15.06 -15.76 -0.88
C TYR A 151 -14.98 -17.12 -0.17
N PHE A 152 -15.03 -17.11 1.17
CA PHE A 152 -14.96 -18.36 1.95
C PHE A 152 -16.24 -19.22 1.84
N VAL A 153 -17.42 -18.60 1.70
CA VAL A 153 -18.65 -19.33 1.36
C VAL A 153 -18.50 -20.09 0.03
N MET A 154 -17.93 -19.43 -0.99
CA MET A 154 -17.68 -20.08 -2.29
C MET A 154 -16.58 -21.16 -2.23
N LYS A 155 -15.73 -21.16 -1.22
CA LYS A 155 -14.75 -22.22 -0.93
C LYS A 155 -15.34 -23.34 -0.05
N ASN A 156 -16.66 -23.32 0.21
CA ASN A 156 -17.38 -24.29 1.03
C ASN A 156 -16.87 -24.39 2.48
N VAL A 157 -16.34 -23.31 3.06
CA VAL A 157 -15.97 -23.29 4.48
C VAL A 157 -17.23 -23.44 5.32
N PRO A 158 -17.30 -24.46 6.22
CA PRO A 158 -18.55 -24.78 6.92
C PRO A 158 -18.93 -23.74 7.97
N ASN A 159 -17.95 -23.12 8.64
CA ASN A 159 -18.21 -22.19 9.73
C ASN A 159 -17.52 -20.84 9.49
N ILE A 160 -18.32 -19.77 9.42
CA ILE A 160 -17.82 -18.41 9.27
C ILE A 160 -18.48 -17.52 10.32
N GLU A 161 -17.67 -16.93 11.22
CA GLU A 161 -18.17 -16.11 12.31
C GLU A 161 -17.64 -14.69 12.28
N TYR A 162 -18.52 -13.73 12.64
CA TYR A 162 -18.13 -12.35 12.87
C TYR A 162 -17.82 -12.14 14.36
N ILE A 163 -16.59 -11.70 14.66
CA ILE A 163 -16.15 -11.47 16.03
C ILE A 163 -15.86 -9.99 16.30
N SER A 164 -16.05 -9.58 17.56
CA SER A 164 -15.76 -8.20 17.97
C SER A 164 -14.26 -7.97 18.10
N SER A 165 -13.78 -6.82 17.62
CA SER A 165 -12.40 -6.38 17.83
C SER A 165 -12.00 -6.22 19.30
N SER A 166 -13.00 -6.09 20.21
CA SER A 166 -12.76 -5.99 21.66
C SER A 166 -12.30 -7.30 22.29
N ASN A 167 -12.55 -8.44 21.65
CA ASN A 167 -12.28 -9.75 22.21
C ASN A 167 -10.79 -10.06 22.33
N LYS A 168 -9.97 -9.58 21.38
CA LYS A 168 -8.53 -9.89 21.27
C LYS A 168 -7.69 -9.61 22.51
N LEU A 169 -8.09 -8.65 23.34
CA LEU A 169 -7.38 -8.30 24.57
C LEU A 169 -8.18 -8.56 25.85
N LYS A 170 -9.36 -9.20 25.74
CA LYS A 170 -10.28 -9.36 26.87
C LYS A 170 -9.62 -10.01 28.07
N ASN A 171 -8.77 -11.02 27.87
CA ASN A 171 -8.11 -11.76 28.93
C ASN A 171 -6.80 -11.09 29.43
N PHE A 172 -6.36 -10.00 28.79
CA PHE A 172 -5.06 -9.35 29.04
C PHE A 172 -5.19 -7.91 29.56
N LEU A 173 -6.41 -7.35 29.58
CA LEU A 173 -6.64 -5.99 30.04
C LEU A 173 -6.88 -5.95 31.55
N GLU A 174 -5.93 -5.42 32.29
CA GLU A 174 -6.10 -5.13 33.73
C GLU A 174 -6.90 -3.85 33.98
N LYS A 175 -6.85 -2.88 33.07
CA LYS A 175 -7.50 -1.57 33.17
C LYS A 175 -8.74 -1.49 32.30
N LYS A 176 -9.85 -0.97 32.87
CA LYS A 176 -11.12 -0.76 32.15
C LYS A 176 -11.06 0.30 31.04
N LYS A 177 -10.12 1.25 31.11
CA LYS A 177 -9.97 2.32 30.11
C LYS A 177 -8.55 2.37 29.60
N THR A 178 -8.37 2.15 28.29
CA THR A 178 -7.11 2.24 27.57
C THR A 178 -7.29 3.07 26.30
N THR A 179 -6.27 3.83 25.92
CA THR A 179 -6.26 4.55 24.64
C THR A 179 -6.05 3.58 23.47
N TYR A 180 -6.35 4.05 22.27
CA TYR A 180 -6.12 3.26 21.05
C TYR A 180 -4.63 2.87 20.87
N SER A 181 -3.72 3.80 21.17
CA SER A 181 -2.28 3.56 21.07
C SER A 181 -1.81 2.52 22.09
N GLU A 182 -2.27 2.60 23.33
CA GLU A 182 -1.95 1.63 24.38
C GLU A 182 -2.42 0.23 23.99
N ARG A 183 -3.63 0.10 23.43
CA ARG A 183 -4.15 -1.20 22.96
C ARG A 183 -3.31 -1.80 21.86
N LYS A 184 -2.86 -0.99 20.89
CA LYS A 184 -1.96 -1.46 19.83
C LYS A 184 -0.63 -1.95 20.38
N GLN A 185 -0.05 -1.19 21.31
CA GLN A 185 1.21 -1.59 21.92
C GLN A 185 1.05 -2.88 22.74
N LEU A 186 0.00 -2.96 23.54
CA LEU A 186 -0.31 -4.15 24.33
C LEU A 186 -0.56 -5.39 23.43
N SER A 187 -1.27 -5.25 22.30
CA SER A 187 -1.44 -6.36 21.35
C SER A 187 -0.09 -6.90 20.87
N ILE A 188 0.86 -6.03 20.54
CA ILE A 188 2.20 -6.43 20.09
C ILE A 188 2.97 -7.11 21.23
N GLU A 189 2.91 -6.60 22.45
CA GLU A 189 3.59 -7.14 23.62
C GLU A 189 3.08 -8.53 23.98
N VAL A 190 1.75 -8.67 24.07
CA VAL A 190 1.08 -9.94 24.39
C VAL A 190 1.40 -10.98 23.30
N THR A 191 1.30 -10.61 22.02
CA THR A 191 1.65 -11.52 20.91
C THR A 191 3.12 -11.93 20.99
N THR A 192 4.02 -10.99 21.26
CA THR A 192 5.46 -11.31 21.40
C THR A 192 5.69 -12.30 22.54
N LYS A 193 5.00 -12.13 23.66
CA LYS A 193 5.06 -13.06 24.80
C LYS A 193 4.54 -14.46 24.40
N GLN A 194 3.36 -14.55 23.81
CA GLN A 194 2.77 -15.82 23.37
C GLN A 194 3.67 -16.57 22.38
N LEU A 195 4.30 -15.86 21.43
CA LEU A 195 5.25 -16.44 20.47
C LEU A 195 6.52 -16.98 21.13
N ASN A 196 6.99 -16.37 22.23
CA ASN A 196 8.19 -16.83 22.95
C ASN A 196 7.86 -17.95 23.94
N ASP A 197 6.67 -17.97 24.53
CA ASP A 197 6.27 -18.93 25.57
C ASP A 197 5.87 -20.29 24.98
N LYS A 198 5.51 -20.34 23.69
CA LYS A 198 5.04 -21.55 23.00
C LYS A 198 6.06 -22.03 21.97
N PRO A 199 6.75 -23.18 22.20
CA PRO A 199 7.80 -23.68 21.30
C PRO A 199 7.34 -23.90 19.85
N GLU A 200 6.09 -24.30 19.64
CA GLU A 200 5.48 -24.52 18.33
C GLU A 200 5.33 -23.22 17.50
N LEU A 201 5.35 -22.06 18.16
CA LEU A 201 5.26 -20.74 17.51
C LEU A 201 6.62 -20.09 17.21
N THR A 202 7.71 -20.71 17.66
CA THR A 202 9.09 -20.22 17.46
C THR A 202 9.41 -19.85 16.00
N PRO A 203 9.01 -20.60 14.96
CA PRO A 203 9.27 -20.27 13.57
C PRO A 203 8.69 -18.92 13.13
N TRP A 204 7.67 -18.41 13.82
CA TRP A 204 7.00 -17.16 13.49
C TRP A 204 7.62 -15.91 14.13
N ILE A 205 8.53 -16.08 15.10
CA ILE A 205 9.12 -14.98 15.88
C ILE A 205 9.83 -13.97 14.97
N ASP A 206 10.71 -14.45 14.09
CA ASP A 206 11.48 -13.56 13.20
C ASP A 206 10.59 -12.87 12.17
N PHE A 207 9.62 -13.59 11.62
CA PHE A 207 8.62 -13.01 10.73
C PHE A 207 7.86 -11.87 11.43
N PHE A 208 7.34 -12.11 12.63
CA PHE A 208 6.62 -11.11 13.41
C PHE A 208 7.50 -9.91 13.77
N LYS A 209 8.73 -10.15 14.27
CA LYS A 209 9.67 -9.09 14.67
C LYS A 209 10.09 -8.18 13.52
N THR A 210 10.20 -8.69 12.32
CA THR A 210 10.65 -7.93 11.14
C THR A 210 9.51 -7.32 10.34
N HIS A 211 8.26 -7.72 10.58
CA HIS A 211 7.11 -7.24 9.82
C HIS A 211 6.78 -5.78 10.13
N LYS A 212 6.43 -4.99 9.10
CA LYS A 212 6.14 -3.54 9.24
C LYS A 212 4.80 -3.24 9.92
N LYS A 213 3.85 -4.17 9.82
CA LYS A 213 2.49 -4.07 10.34
C LYS A 213 2.27 -5.10 11.45
N LYS A 214 3.08 -4.98 12.52
CA LYS A 214 3.00 -5.87 13.68
C LYS A 214 1.68 -5.78 14.42
N ASP A 215 1.09 -4.60 14.45
CA ASP A 215 -0.22 -4.34 15.03
C ASP A 215 -1.32 -5.14 14.35
N ASP A 216 -1.35 -5.15 13.01
CA ASP A 216 -2.35 -5.90 12.24
C ASP A 216 -2.16 -7.44 12.42
N LEU A 217 -0.91 -7.91 12.46
CA LEU A 217 -0.60 -9.32 12.74
C LEU A 217 -0.99 -9.73 14.17
N ALA A 218 -0.66 -8.88 15.15
CA ALA A 218 -1.01 -9.12 16.55
C ALA A 218 -2.53 -9.19 16.74
N ASP A 219 -3.26 -8.27 16.12
CA ASP A 219 -4.71 -8.23 16.20
C ASP A 219 -5.34 -9.52 15.63
N SER A 220 -4.87 -9.99 14.48
CA SER A 220 -5.33 -11.23 13.86
C SER A 220 -5.01 -12.45 14.72
N PHE A 221 -3.76 -12.57 15.21
CA PHE A 221 -3.32 -13.67 16.05
C PHE A 221 -4.10 -13.75 17.37
N LEU A 222 -4.27 -12.63 18.06
CA LEU A 222 -4.98 -12.60 19.34
C LEU A 222 -6.48 -12.86 19.21
N GLN A 223 -7.09 -12.49 18.09
CA GLN A 223 -8.48 -12.85 17.80
C GLN A 223 -8.62 -14.36 17.59
N GLY A 224 -7.68 -14.98 16.86
CA GLY A 224 -7.64 -16.43 16.69
C GLY A 224 -7.43 -17.16 18.04
N LEU A 225 -6.48 -16.68 18.84
CA LEU A 225 -6.21 -17.26 20.16
C LEU A 225 -7.44 -17.18 21.08
N TRP A 226 -8.08 -16.01 21.15
CA TRP A 226 -9.31 -15.83 21.92
C TRP A 226 -10.42 -16.77 21.46
N PHE A 227 -10.57 -16.96 20.15
CA PHE A 227 -11.58 -17.85 19.59
C PHE A 227 -11.35 -19.30 20.00
N LEU A 228 -10.10 -19.78 19.95
CA LEU A 228 -9.75 -21.14 20.36
C LEU A 228 -9.90 -21.40 21.87
N GLU A 229 -9.73 -20.35 22.70
CA GLU A 229 -9.86 -20.43 24.13
C GLU A 229 -11.30 -20.17 24.65
N LYS A 230 -12.23 -19.77 23.77
CA LYS A 230 -13.59 -19.38 24.13
C LYS A 230 -14.43 -20.58 24.61
N ASP A 231 -14.21 -21.74 24.04
CA ASP A 231 -15.03 -22.94 24.24
C ASP A 231 -14.28 -24.04 25.07
N GLY A 232 -13.12 -23.70 25.65
CA GLY A 232 -12.37 -24.55 26.62
C GLY A 232 -12.55 -24.05 28.02
#